data_131a5e47890ce3b6f4f754bc012f96da
#
_entry.id   131a5e47890ce3b6f4f754bc012f96da
#
_cell.length_a   1.000
_cell.length_b   1.000
_cell.length_c   1.000
_cell.angle_alpha   90.00
_cell.angle_beta   90.00
_cell.angle_gamma   90.00
#
_symmetry.space_group_name_H-M   'P 1'
#
loop_
_entity.id
_entity.type
_entity.pdbx_description
1 polymer ?
#
loop_
_entity_poly.entity_id
_entity_poly.type
_entity_poly.pdbx_seq_one_letter_code
_entity_poly.pdbx_strand_id
1 'polypeptide(L)'
;MALTKYYLGDLLELTTEVNNENKYNADDVRGMTITKEIIPTKADVSNTDLSKFLIVHPGEFVFNPRTHGKKIGFGYNDTDSTFIISWNNIAFRIKGSMRDKILSEYLFFHFNRAEWDREACYRSWGSSTEVFTWDALCEMEVLLPPFSVQQKYVDVYNSMLENQKCYERGLEDLKLSIDALLDKFKHSSKKQAVGEFLEEVDVRNRDNFFTEVSGVNIKKQFMPSVVNSSDLHNYKIVKKNQFVYSGMQTGRDECIRIALLDKDEPVIVSPAYSVLQTKNDDIMPEFIQMWFSRSEMDRLGWFMSDSSIRSNLDLQRFYEILIPVPTKEKQKAIVDIYSVYIIRRGINERLKTQIKDLCPILVKGAVEEGERE
;
A
#
# COMPACT_ATOMS: atom_id res chain seq x y z
N MET A 1 -16.30 12.76 -35.30
CA MET A 1 -15.86 11.52 -36.02
C MET A 1 -16.38 10.34 -35.21
N ALA A 2 -16.98 9.37 -35.85
CA ALA A 2 -17.63 8.24 -35.20
C ALA A 2 -16.61 7.30 -34.51
N LEU A 3 -17.10 6.61 -33.50
CA LEU A 3 -16.39 5.49 -32.82
C LEU A 3 -15.80 4.52 -33.84
N THR A 4 -14.54 4.19 -33.72
CA THR A 4 -13.83 3.31 -34.68
C THR A 4 -13.28 2.09 -33.95
N LYS A 5 -13.52 0.91 -34.54
CA LYS A 5 -13.01 -0.37 -34.02
C LYS A 5 -11.67 -0.69 -34.67
N TYR A 6 -10.69 -1.08 -33.84
CA TYR A 6 -9.36 -1.51 -34.26
C TYR A 6 -9.00 -2.85 -33.60
N TYR A 7 -8.15 -3.62 -34.25
CA TYR A 7 -7.35 -4.64 -33.57
C TYR A 7 -6.12 -3.99 -32.95
N LEU A 8 -5.70 -4.47 -31.78
CA LEU A 8 -4.51 -3.91 -31.12
C LEU A 8 -3.25 -4.07 -31.99
N GLY A 9 -3.14 -5.15 -32.76
CA GLY A 9 -2.05 -5.34 -33.73
C GLY A 9 -2.00 -4.29 -34.85
N ASP A 10 -3.12 -3.63 -35.18
CA ASP A 10 -3.10 -2.51 -36.12
C ASP A 10 -2.48 -1.26 -35.54
N LEU A 11 -2.61 -1.08 -34.21
CA LEU A 11 -2.19 0.10 -33.47
C LEU A 11 -0.77 0.01 -32.88
N LEU A 12 -0.32 -1.20 -32.56
CA LEU A 12 0.85 -1.46 -31.74
C LEU A 12 2.00 -2.11 -32.51
N GLU A 13 3.22 -1.86 -32.07
CA GLU A 13 4.45 -2.52 -32.55
C GLU A 13 5.34 -2.93 -31.39
N LEU A 14 6.07 -4.05 -31.55
CA LEU A 14 7.07 -4.50 -30.58
C LEU A 14 8.25 -3.54 -30.51
N THR A 15 8.80 -3.37 -29.30
CA THR A 15 10.11 -2.76 -29.08
C THR A 15 11.09 -3.85 -28.66
N THR A 16 12.21 -3.93 -29.37
CA THR A 16 13.23 -4.98 -29.18
C THR A 16 14.60 -4.38 -28.81
N GLU A 17 14.62 -3.13 -28.42
CA GLU A 17 15.85 -2.46 -28.00
C GLU A 17 16.36 -3.06 -26.69
N VAL A 18 17.65 -3.43 -26.69
CA VAL A 18 18.29 -4.07 -25.54
C VAL A 18 19.47 -3.23 -25.05
N ASN A 19 19.80 -3.37 -23.78
CA ASN A 19 20.88 -2.64 -23.11
C ASN A 19 22.29 -3.18 -23.47
N ASN A 20 22.52 -3.51 -24.74
CA ASN A 20 23.76 -4.15 -25.21
C ASN A 20 25.02 -3.29 -24.99
N GLU A 21 24.87 -1.97 -24.92
CA GLU A 21 25.97 -1.04 -24.62
C GLU A 21 26.17 -0.83 -23.10
N ASN A 22 25.40 -1.50 -22.25
CA ASN A 22 25.41 -1.33 -20.79
C ASN A 22 25.24 0.13 -20.34
N LYS A 23 24.42 0.88 -21.06
CA LYS A 23 24.11 2.28 -20.74
C LYS A 23 23.35 2.43 -19.42
N TYR A 24 22.52 1.45 -19.10
CA TYR A 24 21.70 1.39 -17.89
C TYR A 24 22.27 0.35 -16.93
N ASN A 25 22.15 0.60 -15.62
CA ASN A 25 22.73 -0.21 -14.54
C ASN A 25 21.65 -0.82 -13.62
N ALA A 26 22.04 -1.40 -12.50
CA ALA A 26 21.13 -2.06 -11.55
C ALA A 26 20.05 -1.12 -10.98
N ASP A 27 20.37 0.17 -10.80
CA ASP A 27 19.42 1.16 -10.27
C ASP A 27 18.31 1.50 -11.27
N ASP A 28 18.54 1.24 -12.56
CA ASP A 28 17.58 1.46 -13.63
C ASP A 28 16.66 0.25 -13.85
N VAL A 29 16.90 -0.88 -13.17
CA VAL A 29 16.08 -2.08 -13.34
C VAL A 29 14.73 -1.91 -12.66
N ARG A 30 13.67 -2.13 -13.42
CA ARG A 30 12.29 -2.11 -12.93
C ARG A 30 11.64 -3.48 -13.05
N GLY A 31 10.63 -3.67 -12.22
CA GLY A 31 9.69 -4.77 -12.30
C GLY A 31 8.29 -4.24 -12.51
N MET A 32 7.35 -5.14 -12.72
CA MET A 32 5.93 -4.80 -12.81
C MET A 32 5.10 -5.66 -11.88
N THR A 33 3.93 -5.16 -11.52
CA THR A 33 2.98 -5.84 -10.64
C THR A 33 1.76 -6.32 -11.43
N ILE A 34 1.02 -7.27 -10.84
CA ILE A 34 -0.32 -7.64 -11.32
C ILE A 34 -1.36 -6.54 -11.10
N THR A 35 -1.03 -5.51 -10.31
CA THR A 35 -1.80 -4.28 -10.15
C THR A 35 -1.41 -3.21 -11.17
N LYS A 36 -0.61 -3.59 -12.18
CA LYS A 36 -0.21 -2.79 -13.36
C LYS A 36 0.60 -1.55 -13.02
N GLU A 37 1.47 -1.69 -12.02
CA GLU A 37 2.42 -0.64 -11.59
C GLU A 37 3.84 -1.03 -11.96
N ILE A 38 4.62 -0.07 -12.45
CA ILE A 38 6.08 -0.18 -12.56
C ILE A 38 6.69 0.13 -11.21
N ILE A 39 7.52 -0.77 -10.71
CA ILE A 39 8.17 -0.65 -9.40
C ILE A 39 9.69 -0.90 -9.52
N PRO A 40 10.51 -0.38 -8.60
CA PRO A 40 11.90 -0.83 -8.48
C PRO A 40 11.97 -2.35 -8.34
N THR A 41 12.96 -2.97 -8.95
CA THR A 41 13.12 -4.42 -8.83
C THR A 41 13.35 -4.83 -7.37
N LYS A 42 12.75 -5.95 -6.98
CA LYS A 42 13.00 -6.59 -5.67
C LYS A 42 14.07 -7.68 -5.76
N ALA A 43 14.48 -8.04 -6.96
CA ALA A 43 15.52 -9.03 -7.18
C ALA A 43 16.90 -8.40 -7.00
N ASP A 44 17.82 -9.16 -6.40
CA ASP A 44 19.23 -8.81 -6.43
C ASP A 44 19.76 -9.06 -7.85
N VAL A 45 20.06 -7.99 -8.57
CA VAL A 45 20.56 -8.00 -9.95
C VAL A 45 22.04 -7.63 -10.03
N SER A 46 22.76 -7.50 -8.89
CA SER A 46 24.15 -7.06 -8.83
C SER A 46 25.11 -7.95 -9.63
N ASN A 47 24.79 -9.24 -9.77
CA ASN A 47 25.58 -10.23 -10.53
C ASN A 47 24.87 -10.68 -11.82
N THR A 48 23.87 -9.96 -12.30
CA THR A 48 23.10 -10.32 -13.49
C THR A 48 23.66 -9.62 -14.72
N ASP A 49 23.76 -10.33 -15.84
CA ASP A 49 24.07 -9.72 -17.14
C ASP A 49 22.88 -8.88 -17.62
N LEU A 50 23.01 -7.56 -17.51
CA LEU A 50 21.98 -6.59 -17.88
C LEU A 50 21.98 -6.25 -19.38
N SER A 51 22.93 -6.75 -20.16
CA SER A 51 23.07 -6.44 -21.59
C SER A 51 21.88 -6.92 -22.43
N LYS A 52 21.16 -7.94 -21.94
CA LYS A 52 19.98 -8.54 -22.59
C LYS A 52 18.65 -7.94 -22.13
N PHE A 53 18.68 -7.05 -21.16
CA PHE A 53 17.46 -6.43 -20.65
C PHE A 53 16.88 -5.50 -21.71
N LEU A 54 15.55 -5.49 -21.82
CA LEU A 54 14.83 -4.60 -22.74
C LEU A 54 14.86 -3.18 -22.19
N ILE A 55 15.09 -2.21 -23.06
CA ILE A 55 14.97 -0.79 -22.77
C ILE A 55 13.52 -0.37 -22.95
N VAL A 56 12.97 0.36 -21.99
CA VAL A 56 11.58 0.85 -22.03
C VAL A 56 11.59 2.36 -21.91
N HIS A 57 11.23 3.03 -22.99
CA HIS A 57 11.18 4.49 -23.08
C HIS A 57 9.87 5.08 -22.51
N PRO A 58 9.82 6.38 -22.22
CA PRO A 58 8.59 7.08 -21.89
C PRO A 58 7.49 6.82 -22.95
N GLY A 59 6.27 6.52 -22.49
CA GLY A 59 5.13 6.23 -23.34
C GLY A 59 5.04 4.80 -23.87
N GLU A 60 5.99 3.92 -23.50
CA GLU A 60 5.99 2.51 -23.88
C GLU A 60 5.34 1.63 -22.81
N PHE A 61 4.90 0.46 -23.24
CA PHE A 61 4.23 -0.54 -22.43
C PHE A 61 5.09 -1.79 -22.30
N VAL A 62 4.84 -2.53 -21.22
CA VAL A 62 5.51 -3.81 -20.98
C VAL A 62 4.56 -4.78 -20.28
N PHE A 63 4.61 -6.05 -20.64
CA PHE A 63 3.89 -7.09 -19.90
C PHE A 63 4.72 -8.37 -19.76
N ASN A 64 4.39 -9.13 -18.70
CA ASN A 64 4.95 -10.47 -18.53
C ASN A 64 3.99 -11.47 -19.20
N PRO A 65 4.45 -12.27 -20.17
CA PRO A 65 3.59 -13.24 -20.84
C PRO A 65 3.06 -14.34 -19.92
N ARG A 66 3.68 -14.60 -18.78
CA ARG A 66 3.21 -15.60 -17.81
C ARG A 66 2.09 -15.03 -16.95
N THR A 67 0.98 -15.76 -16.86
CA THR A 67 -0.13 -15.36 -15.99
C THR A 67 0.17 -15.68 -14.53
N HIS A 68 -0.22 -14.80 -13.64
CA HIS A 68 -0.10 -14.97 -12.20
C HIS A 68 -1.48 -14.82 -11.54
N GLY A 69 -2.07 -15.95 -11.12
CA GLY A 69 -3.38 -15.93 -10.44
C GLY A 69 -4.50 -15.32 -11.28
N LYS A 70 -4.57 -15.65 -12.57
CA LYS A 70 -5.53 -15.12 -13.54
C LYS A 70 -5.41 -13.60 -13.79
N LYS A 71 -4.20 -13.07 -13.64
CA LYS A 71 -3.84 -11.68 -13.96
C LYS A 71 -2.52 -11.64 -14.72
N ILE A 72 -2.35 -10.63 -15.55
CA ILE A 72 -1.13 -10.37 -16.30
C ILE A 72 -0.35 -9.26 -15.57
N GLY A 73 0.93 -9.50 -15.31
CA GLY A 73 1.85 -8.42 -14.93
C GLY A 73 1.98 -7.45 -16.10
N PHE A 74 1.62 -6.20 -15.89
CA PHE A 74 1.55 -5.18 -16.92
C PHE A 74 2.09 -3.86 -16.41
N GLY A 75 2.64 -3.03 -17.29
CA GLY A 75 3.11 -1.70 -16.91
C GLY A 75 3.09 -0.74 -18.12
N TYR A 76 2.97 0.52 -17.80
CA TYR A 76 3.08 1.64 -18.72
C TYR A 76 4.11 2.63 -18.15
N ASN A 77 5.07 3.05 -18.95
CA ASN A 77 6.04 4.05 -18.54
C ASN A 77 5.43 5.45 -18.69
N ASP A 78 4.77 5.91 -17.64
CA ASP A 78 4.18 7.25 -17.51
C ASP A 78 5.17 8.31 -17.01
N THR A 79 6.46 7.96 -16.92
CA THR A 79 7.53 8.86 -16.46
C THR A 79 8.34 9.44 -17.63
N ASP A 80 9.13 10.46 -17.35
CA ASP A 80 10.09 11.04 -18.31
C ASP A 80 11.42 10.27 -18.37
N SER A 81 11.53 9.18 -17.59
CA SER A 81 12.77 8.40 -17.44
C SER A 81 12.70 7.08 -18.18
N THR A 82 13.77 6.71 -18.85
CA THR A 82 13.95 5.39 -19.44
C THR A 82 14.45 4.42 -18.37
N PHE A 83 13.96 3.17 -18.42
CA PHE A 83 14.40 2.10 -17.53
C PHE A 83 14.63 0.80 -18.32
N ILE A 84 15.19 -0.20 -17.65
CA ILE A 84 15.38 -1.54 -18.25
C ILE A 84 14.59 -2.60 -17.48
N ILE A 85 14.13 -3.61 -18.22
CA ILE A 85 13.37 -4.73 -17.66
C ILE A 85 13.89 -6.06 -18.21
N SER A 86 13.72 -7.14 -17.45
CA SER A 86 14.19 -8.47 -17.84
C SER A 86 13.65 -8.89 -19.23
N TRP A 87 14.52 -9.53 -20.01
CA TRP A 87 14.27 -10.01 -21.38
C TRP A 87 13.10 -10.99 -21.55
N ASN A 88 12.61 -11.59 -20.44
CA ASN A 88 11.46 -12.49 -20.46
C ASN A 88 10.10 -11.76 -20.50
N ASN A 89 10.12 -10.45 -20.55
CA ASN A 89 8.96 -9.60 -20.73
C ASN A 89 8.82 -9.21 -22.22
N ILE A 90 7.67 -8.65 -22.57
CA ILE A 90 7.38 -8.13 -23.89
C ILE A 90 7.18 -6.62 -23.76
N ALA A 91 8.00 -5.85 -24.47
CA ALA A 91 7.89 -4.40 -24.53
C ALA A 91 7.29 -3.98 -25.89
N PHE A 92 6.44 -2.96 -25.89
CA PHE A 92 5.74 -2.50 -27.10
C PHE A 92 5.30 -1.04 -26.97
N ARG A 93 4.98 -0.43 -28.12
CA ARG A 93 4.50 0.94 -28.19
C ARG A 93 3.43 1.13 -29.24
N ILE A 94 2.81 2.28 -29.26
CA ILE A 94 1.93 2.70 -30.35
C ILE A 94 2.78 3.00 -31.58
N LYS A 95 2.36 2.45 -32.75
CA LYS A 95 3.00 2.74 -34.05
C LYS A 95 3.04 4.25 -34.32
N GLY A 96 4.14 4.73 -34.88
CA GLY A 96 4.27 6.14 -35.22
C GLY A 96 3.14 6.70 -36.07
N SER A 97 2.60 5.89 -37.00
CA SER A 97 1.46 6.22 -37.87
C SER A 97 0.10 6.30 -37.16
N MET A 98 0.00 5.83 -35.90
CA MET A 98 -1.24 5.79 -35.14
C MET A 98 -1.28 6.77 -33.96
N ARG A 99 -0.24 7.56 -33.75
CA ARG A 99 -0.14 8.53 -32.64
C ARG A 99 -1.18 9.64 -32.69
N ASP A 100 -1.76 9.91 -33.87
CA ASP A 100 -2.85 10.86 -34.06
C ASP A 100 -4.25 10.23 -33.84
N LYS A 101 -4.32 8.91 -33.63
CA LYS A 101 -5.56 8.14 -33.44
C LYS A 101 -5.78 7.71 -32.00
N ILE A 102 -4.70 7.43 -31.26
CA ILE A 102 -4.77 6.89 -29.90
C ILE A 102 -3.71 7.49 -28.99
N LEU A 103 -4.12 7.85 -27.77
CA LEU A 103 -3.23 8.27 -26.68
C LEU A 103 -2.77 7.05 -25.89
N SER A 104 -1.49 6.99 -25.54
CA SER A 104 -0.92 5.93 -24.70
C SER A 104 -1.64 5.81 -23.37
N GLU A 105 -1.91 6.94 -22.70
CA GLU A 105 -2.63 7.00 -21.43
C GLU A 105 -4.05 6.45 -21.55
N TYR A 106 -4.76 6.79 -22.65
CA TYR A 106 -6.10 6.26 -22.89
C TYR A 106 -6.08 4.74 -23.12
N LEU A 107 -5.10 4.24 -23.87
CA LEU A 107 -4.90 2.80 -24.05
C LEU A 107 -4.59 2.11 -22.72
N PHE A 108 -3.82 2.75 -21.84
CA PHE A 108 -3.55 2.21 -20.52
C PHE A 108 -4.82 2.06 -19.66
N PHE A 109 -5.80 2.98 -19.76
CA PHE A 109 -7.11 2.78 -19.12
C PHE A 109 -7.78 1.49 -19.57
N HIS A 110 -7.68 1.19 -20.88
CA HIS A 110 -8.24 -0.02 -21.46
C HIS A 110 -7.62 -1.27 -20.83
N PHE A 111 -6.28 -1.29 -20.67
CA PHE A 111 -5.55 -2.39 -20.05
C PHE A 111 -5.80 -2.51 -18.53
N ASN A 112 -6.18 -1.43 -17.85
CA ASN A 112 -6.46 -1.43 -16.40
C ASN A 112 -7.82 -2.02 -16.01
N ARG A 113 -8.65 -2.43 -16.98
CA ARG A 113 -9.97 -3.02 -16.71
C ARG A 113 -9.88 -4.48 -16.33
N ALA A 114 -10.77 -4.92 -15.44
CA ALA A 114 -10.91 -6.34 -15.10
C ALA A 114 -11.38 -7.20 -16.31
N GLU A 115 -12.14 -6.61 -17.23
CA GLU A 115 -12.54 -7.24 -18.51
C GLU A 115 -11.33 -7.62 -19.34
N TRP A 116 -10.34 -6.72 -19.44
CA TRP A 116 -9.12 -7.00 -20.15
C TRP A 116 -8.34 -8.16 -19.53
N ASP A 117 -8.20 -8.19 -18.20
CA ASP A 117 -7.55 -9.31 -17.50
C ASP A 117 -8.27 -10.65 -17.79
N ARG A 118 -9.60 -10.66 -17.77
CA ARG A 118 -10.38 -11.87 -18.09
C ARG A 118 -10.16 -12.33 -19.53
N GLU A 119 -10.18 -11.41 -20.49
CA GLU A 119 -9.96 -11.73 -21.91
C GLU A 119 -8.53 -12.20 -22.14
N ALA A 120 -7.53 -11.52 -21.58
CA ALA A 120 -6.13 -11.92 -21.67
C ALA A 120 -5.88 -13.32 -21.10
N CYS A 121 -6.48 -13.64 -19.94
CA CYS A 121 -6.40 -14.99 -19.37
C CYS A 121 -7.15 -16.03 -20.23
N TYR A 122 -8.29 -15.70 -20.81
CA TYR A 122 -9.02 -16.59 -21.71
C TYR A 122 -8.21 -16.93 -22.98
N ARG A 123 -7.43 -15.97 -23.49
CA ARG A 123 -6.54 -16.13 -24.66
C ARG A 123 -5.17 -16.72 -24.29
N SER A 124 -4.92 -17.00 -23.01
CA SER A 124 -3.67 -17.59 -22.54
C SER A 124 -3.71 -19.12 -22.64
N TRP A 125 -2.65 -19.74 -23.12
CA TRP A 125 -2.57 -21.19 -23.33
C TRP A 125 -1.30 -21.77 -22.70
N GLY A 126 -1.36 -23.02 -22.26
CA GLY A 126 -0.22 -23.76 -21.72
C GLY A 126 -0.65 -24.87 -20.77
N SER A 127 0.12 -25.97 -20.71
CA SER A 127 -0.19 -27.14 -19.89
C SER A 127 0.27 -27.01 -18.43
N SER A 128 1.38 -26.29 -18.19
CA SER A 128 1.96 -26.10 -16.85
C SER A 128 1.99 -24.63 -16.42
N THR A 129 2.08 -23.72 -17.37
CA THR A 129 2.00 -22.26 -17.17
C THR A 129 1.26 -21.67 -18.36
N GLU A 130 0.18 -20.97 -18.08
CA GLU A 130 -0.55 -20.27 -19.10
C GLU A 130 0.26 -19.06 -19.56
N VAL A 131 0.39 -18.89 -20.88
CA VAL A 131 1.17 -17.83 -21.53
C VAL A 131 0.27 -16.98 -22.41
N PHE A 132 0.26 -15.68 -22.17
CA PHE A 132 -0.37 -14.67 -23.00
C PHE A 132 0.65 -14.16 -24.02
N THR A 133 0.46 -14.46 -25.29
CA THR A 133 1.44 -14.13 -26.32
C THR A 133 1.21 -12.73 -26.90
N TRP A 134 2.21 -12.19 -27.60
CA TRP A 134 2.08 -10.98 -28.39
C TRP A 134 0.99 -11.09 -29.46
N ASP A 135 0.91 -12.22 -30.15
CA ASP A 135 -0.10 -12.44 -31.19
C ASP A 135 -1.51 -12.43 -30.57
N ALA A 136 -1.70 -13.05 -29.41
CA ALA A 136 -2.96 -13.01 -28.69
C ALA A 136 -3.36 -11.58 -28.29
N LEU A 137 -2.39 -10.73 -27.90
CA LEU A 137 -2.63 -9.30 -27.66
C LEU A 137 -3.05 -8.58 -28.95
N CYS A 138 -2.37 -8.84 -30.05
CA CYS A 138 -2.64 -8.22 -31.35
C CYS A 138 -4.05 -8.52 -31.87
N GLU A 139 -4.61 -9.69 -31.54
CA GLU A 139 -5.96 -10.10 -31.98
C GLU A 139 -7.08 -9.50 -31.10
N MET A 140 -6.75 -8.82 -30.00
CA MET A 140 -7.75 -8.17 -29.16
C MET A 140 -8.27 -6.90 -29.83
N GLU A 141 -9.54 -6.61 -29.60
CA GLU A 141 -10.23 -5.47 -30.18
C GLU A 141 -10.34 -4.31 -29.20
N VAL A 142 -10.28 -3.10 -29.72
CA VAL A 142 -10.53 -1.87 -28.98
C VAL A 142 -11.43 -0.93 -29.76
N LEU A 143 -12.38 -0.32 -29.05
CA LEU A 143 -13.22 0.76 -29.59
C LEU A 143 -12.59 2.10 -29.21
N LEU A 144 -12.23 2.90 -30.20
CA LEU A 144 -11.61 4.20 -30.01
C LEU A 144 -12.59 5.32 -30.31
N PRO A 145 -12.89 6.18 -29.32
CA PRO A 145 -13.58 7.44 -29.56
C PRO A 145 -12.64 8.44 -30.27
N PRO A 146 -13.17 9.57 -30.78
CA PRO A 146 -12.35 10.64 -31.34
C PRO A 146 -11.21 11.04 -30.40
N PHE A 147 -10.08 11.44 -30.98
CA PHE A 147 -8.87 11.81 -30.20
C PHE A 147 -9.14 12.91 -29.17
N SER A 148 -9.99 13.90 -29.50
CA SER A 148 -10.42 14.97 -28.58
C SER A 148 -11.18 14.44 -27.37
N VAL A 149 -11.99 13.39 -27.55
CA VAL A 149 -12.71 12.74 -26.44
C VAL A 149 -11.72 11.95 -25.59
N GLN A 150 -10.79 11.19 -26.21
CA GLN A 150 -9.74 10.50 -25.44
C GLN A 150 -8.97 11.49 -24.55
N GLN A 151 -8.51 12.63 -25.12
CA GLN A 151 -7.77 13.65 -24.40
C GLN A 151 -8.55 14.19 -23.19
N LYS A 152 -9.83 14.49 -23.37
CA LYS A 152 -10.69 14.96 -22.28
C LYS A 152 -10.72 13.99 -21.09
N TYR A 153 -10.83 12.67 -21.34
CA TYR A 153 -10.87 11.68 -20.29
C TYR A 153 -9.48 11.44 -19.66
N VAL A 154 -8.43 11.54 -20.45
CA VAL A 154 -7.04 11.53 -19.97
C VAL A 154 -6.76 12.72 -19.05
N ASP A 155 -7.19 13.93 -19.42
CA ASP A 155 -7.02 15.14 -18.61
C ASP A 155 -7.73 15.01 -17.25
N VAL A 156 -8.94 14.44 -17.22
CA VAL A 156 -9.66 14.17 -15.98
C VAL A 156 -8.86 13.21 -15.09
N TYR A 157 -8.39 12.10 -15.65
CA TYR A 157 -7.61 11.10 -14.92
C TYR A 157 -6.30 11.70 -14.36
N ASN A 158 -5.55 12.43 -15.19
CA ASN A 158 -4.30 13.06 -14.80
C ASN A 158 -4.51 14.12 -13.70
N SER A 159 -5.62 14.88 -13.77
CA SER A 159 -5.98 15.82 -12.70
C SER A 159 -6.25 15.11 -11.36
N MET A 160 -6.85 13.93 -11.39
CA MET A 160 -7.06 13.12 -10.18
C MET A 160 -5.76 12.53 -9.64
N LEU A 161 -4.86 12.06 -10.50
CA LEU A 161 -3.53 11.60 -10.10
C LEU A 161 -2.71 12.72 -9.48
N GLU A 162 -2.72 13.91 -10.07
CA GLU A 162 -1.98 15.07 -9.54
C GLU A 162 -2.52 15.48 -8.18
N ASN A 163 -3.85 15.49 -8.01
CA ASN A 163 -4.47 15.75 -6.70
C ASN A 163 -4.00 14.72 -5.65
N GLN A 164 -3.98 13.43 -6.00
CA GLN A 164 -3.50 12.37 -5.12
C GLN A 164 -2.01 12.53 -4.77
N LYS A 165 -1.15 12.88 -5.74
CA LYS A 165 0.27 13.17 -5.53
C LYS A 165 0.47 14.39 -4.59
N CYS A 166 -0.36 15.43 -4.72
CA CYS A 166 -0.37 16.56 -3.79
C CYS A 166 -0.72 16.15 -2.36
N TYR A 167 -1.70 15.26 -2.19
CA TYR A 167 -2.04 14.69 -0.89
C TYR A 167 -0.87 13.90 -0.29
N GLU A 168 -0.19 13.12 -1.09
CA GLU A 168 0.96 12.29 -0.66
C GLU A 168 2.13 13.16 -0.19
N ARG A 169 2.51 14.18 -0.95
CA ARG A 169 3.53 15.18 -0.53
C ARG A 169 3.16 15.85 0.79
N GLY A 170 1.91 16.29 0.93
CA GLY A 170 1.44 16.90 2.18
C GLY A 170 1.46 15.95 3.38
N LEU A 171 1.33 14.63 3.16
CA LEU A 171 1.50 13.62 4.22
C LEU A 171 2.96 13.47 4.64
N GLU A 172 3.91 13.51 3.70
CA GLU A 172 5.34 13.48 3.99
C GLU A 172 5.76 14.69 4.83
N ASP A 173 5.30 15.89 4.47
CA ASP A 173 5.57 17.12 5.22
C ASP A 173 5.00 17.07 6.65
N LEU A 174 3.77 16.57 6.81
CA LEU A 174 3.16 16.37 8.13
C LEU A 174 3.96 15.37 8.96
N LYS A 175 4.38 14.25 8.38
CA LYS A 175 5.19 13.24 9.06
C LYS A 175 6.52 13.82 9.53
N LEU A 176 7.24 14.53 8.67
CA LEU A 176 8.50 15.19 9.03
C LEU A 176 8.31 16.19 10.17
N SER A 177 7.23 16.98 10.15
CA SER A 177 6.90 17.94 11.20
C SER A 177 6.62 17.24 12.54
N ILE A 178 5.87 16.12 12.52
CA ILE A 178 5.59 15.32 13.71
C ILE A 178 6.90 14.74 14.28
N ASP A 179 7.72 14.12 13.42
CA ASP A 179 8.98 13.50 13.84
C ASP A 179 9.94 14.54 14.46
N ALA A 180 10.04 15.75 13.88
CA ALA A 180 10.84 16.84 14.42
C ALA A 180 10.34 17.32 15.81
N LEU A 181 9.02 17.41 16.01
CA LEU A 181 8.43 17.77 17.29
C LEU A 181 8.67 16.68 18.34
N LEU A 182 8.54 15.41 17.97
CA LEU A 182 8.80 14.28 18.86
C LEU A 182 10.27 14.22 19.27
N ASP A 183 11.20 14.47 18.35
CA ASP A 183 12.63 14.57 18.69
C ASP A 183 12.93 15.73 19.62
N LYS A 184 12.28 16.87 19.43
CA LYS A 184 12.39 17.99 20.39
C LYS A 184 11.90 17.58 21.79
N PHE A 185 10.79 16.84 21.89
CA PHE A 185 10.31 16.35 23.19
C PHE A 185 11.26 15.35 23.82
N LYS A 186 11.89 14.47 23.03
CA LYS A 186 12.90 13.51 23.49
C LYS A 186 14.04 14.18 24.27
N HIS A 187 14.42 15.40 23.86
CA HIS A 187 15.52 16.15 24.47
C HIS A 187 15.08 17.17 25.52
N SER A 188 13.85 17.68 25.47
CA SER A 188 13.38 18.77 26.33
C SER A 188 12.42 18.35 27.43
N SER A 189 11.94 17.11 27.45
CA SER A 189 10.95 16.62 28.41
C SER A 189 11.57 15.61 29.39
N LYS A 190 11.03 15.56 30.61
CA LYS A 190 11.37 14.50 31.55
C LYS A 190 10.98 13.15 31.00
N LYS A 191 11.89 12.18 31.04
CA LYS A 191 11.60 10.80 30.68
C LYS A 191 11.04 10.04 31.86
N GLN A 192 10.03 9.24 31.64
CA GLN A 192 9.41 8.38 32.64
C GLN A 192 9.27 6.96 32.06
N ALA A 193 9.35 5.97 32.93
CA ALA A 193 9.14 4.59 32.57
C ALA A 193 7.65 4.34 32.26
N VAL A 194 7.36 3.55 31.25
CA VAL A 194 5.98 3.21 30.87
C VAL A 194 5.17 2.67 32.04
N GLY A 195 5.78 1.86 32.90
CA GLY A 195 5.15 1.32 34.11
C GLY A 195 4.80 2.36 35.17
N GLU A 196 5.34 3.60 35.10
CA GLU A 196 4.94 4.67 36.03
C GLU A 196 3.52 5.20 35.71
N PHE A 197 3.10 5.16 34.44
CA PHE A 197 1.82 5.73 33.99
C PHE A 197 0.85 4.74 33.33
N LEU A 198 1.27 3.49 33.02
CA LEU A 198 0.39 2.41 32.58
C LEU A 198 0.26 1.33 33.64
N GLU A 199 -0.91 0.73 33.70
CA GLU A 199 -1.20 -0.45 34.52
C GLU A 199 -2.01 -1.48 33.74
N GLU A 200 -1.88 -2.76 34.11
CA GLU A 200 -2.68 -3.84 33.51
C GLU A 200 -4.06 -3.92 34.17
N VAL A 201 -5.07 -4.13 33.32
CA VAL A 201 -6.48 -4.35 33.69
C VAL A 201 -6.90 -5.72 33.23
N ASP A 202 -7.57 -6.49 34.09
CA ASP A 202 -8.05 -7.83 33.77
C ASP A 202 -9.56 -7.95 34.01
N VAL A 203 -10.36 -7.34 33.14
CA VAL A 203 -11.82 -7.48 33.12
C VAL A 203 -12.21 -8.56 32.11
N ARG A 204 -12.89 -9.61 32.58
CA ARG A 204 -13.24 -10.77 31.75
C ARG A 204 -14.70 -10.71 31.30
N ASN A 205 -14.97 -11.27 30.10
CA ASN A 205 -16.29 -11.41 29.49
C ASN A 205 -17.09 -12.56 30.11
N ARG A 206 -17.22 -12.56 31.46
CA ARG A 206 -17.76 -13.72 32.21
C ARG A 206 -19.19 -14.11 31.84
N ASP A 207 -20.00 -13.14 31.44
CA ASP A 207 -21.39 -13.35 31.02
C ASP A 207 -21.52 -13.70 29.54
N ASN A 208 -20.37 -13.84 28.83
CA ASN A 208 -20.31 -14.12 27.39
C ASN A 208 -21.11 -13.12 26.53
N PHE A 209 -21.25 -11.89 27.04
CA PHE A 209 -22.06 -10.82 26.41
C PHE A 209 -21.45 -10.29 25.12
N PHE A 210 -20.13 -10.09 25.10
CA PHE A 210 -19.43 -9.62 23.92
C PHE A 210 -18.97 -10.79 23.06
N THR A 211 -19.21 -10.68 21.74
CA THR A 211 -18.92 -11.75 20.76
C THR A 211 -17.89 -11.34 19.70
N GLU A 212 -17.64 -10.04 19.56
CA GLU A 212 -16.67 -9.54 18.57
C GLU A 212 -15.24 -9.68 19.10
N VAL A 213 -14.54 -10.72 18.64
CA VAL A 213 -13.15 -10.95 18.99
C VAL A 213 -12.24 -10.16 18.09
N SER A 214 -11.34 -9.41 18.70
CA SER A 214 -10.32 -8.62 18.01
C SER A 214 -8.92 -9.09 18.36
N GLY A 215 -7.99 -8.83 17.45
CA GLY A 215 -6.55 -8.94 17.66
C GLY A 215 -5.86 -7.63 17.28
N VAL A 216 -4.54 -7.57 17.46
CA VAL A 216 -3.71 -6.43 17.08
C VAL A 216 -2.73 -6.85 15.99
N ASN A 217 -2.72 -6.13 14.86
CA ASN A 217 -1.81 -6.37 13.75
C ASN A 217 -0.46 -5.63 13.94
N ILE A 218 0.50 -5.88 13.05
CA ILE A 218 1.82 -5.22 13.05
C ILE A 218 1.72 -3.71 12.72
N LYS A 219 0.60 -3.24 12.15
CA LYS A 219 0.32 -1.81 11.94
C LYS A 219 -0.26 -1.13 13.17
N LYS A 220 -0.29 -1.83 14.32
CA LYS A 220 -0.79 -1.33 15.60
C LYS A 220 -2.25 -0.91 15.56
N GLN A 221 -3.05 -1.69 14.85
CA GLN A 221 -4.49 -1.47 14.67
C GLN A 221 -5.26 -2.73 15.08
N PHE A 222 -6.46 -2.52 15.62
CA PHE A 222 -7.39 -3.60 15.85
C PHE A 222 -7.80 -4.24 14.51
N MET A 223 -7.92 -5.56 14.51
CA MET A 223 -8.43 -6.33 13.38
C MET A 223 -9.37 -7.43 13.88
N PRO A 224 -10.41 -7.79 13.12
CA PRO A 224 -11.25 -8.94 13.45
C PRO A 224 -10.40 -10.21 13.59
N SER A 225 -10.69 -11.02 14.58
CA SER A 225 -10.04 -12.31 14.80
C SER A 225 -11.05 -13.43 14.63
N VAL A 226 -10.71 -14.43 13.81
CA VAL A 226 -11.56 -15.62 13.65
C VAL A 226 -11.30 -16.55 14.82
N VAL A 227 -12.34 -16.87 15.59
CA VAL A 227 -12.31 -17.79 16.72
C VAL A 227 -13.28 -18.92 16.47
N ASN A 228 -12.83 -20.15 16.64
CA ASN A 228 -13.67 -21.35 16.44
C ASN A 228 -14.40 -21.78 17.72
N SER A 229 -14.38 -20.99 18.79
CA SER A 229 -15.03 -21.28 20.06
C SER A 229 -16.20 -20.35 20.31
N SER A 230 -17.32 -20.91 20.74
CA SER A 230 -18.49 -20.16 21.25
C SER A 230 -18.32 -19.72 22.71
N ASP A 231 -17.32 -20.25 23.40
CA ASP A 231 -17.03 -19.93 24.80
C ASP A 231 -15.93 -18.83 24.86
N LEU A 232 -16.37 -17.61 25.14
CA LEU A 232 -15.55 -16.41 25.19
C LEU A 232 -15.46 -15.80 26.60
N HIS A 233 -15.91 -16.52 27.65
CA HIS A 233 -15.98 -15.99 29.02
C HIS A 233 -14.62 -15.68 29.64
N ASN A 234 -13.55 -16.27 29.15
CA ASN A 234 -12.17 -15.98 29.57
C ASN A 234 -11.50 -14.82 28.80
N TYR A 235 -12.13 -14.34 27.73
CA TYR A 235 -11.59 -13.22 26.96
C TYR A 235 -11.61 -11.93 27.77
N LYS A 236 -10.61 -11.07 27.54
CA LYS A 236 -10.48 -9.78 28.21
C LYS A 236 -11.29 -8.72 27.48
N ILE A 237 -12.06 -7.93 28.21
CA ILE A 237 -12.83 -6.79 27.68
C ILE A 237 -11.89 -5.58 27.59
N VAL A 238 -11.91 -4.93 26.45
CA VAL A 238 -11.17 -3.68 26.19
C VAL A 238 -12.18 -2.57 25.99
N LYS A 239 -12.02 -1.48 26.72
CA LYS A 239 -12.87 -0.28 26.67
C LYS A 239 -12.14 0.86 25.97
N LYS A 240 -12.87 1.90 25.59
CA LYS A 240 -12.29 3.14 25.05
C LYS A 240 -11.17 3.66 25.93
N ASN A 241 -10.11 4.18 25.30
CA ASN A 241 -8.88 4.67 25.93
C ASN A 241 -8.03 3.59 26.63
N GLN A 242 -8.33 2.31 26.42
CA GLN A 242 -7.47 1.21 26.84
C GLN A 242 -6.64 0.69 25.67
N PHE A 243 -5.47 0.17 26.00
CA PHE A 243 -4.55 -0.43 25.06
C PHE A 243 -4.65 -1.96 25.10
N VAL A 244 -4.40 -2.57 23.98
CA VAL A 244 -4.09 -4.00 23.89
C VAL A 244 -2.61 -4.14 23.53
N TYR A 245 -1.88 -4.88 24.34
CA TYR A 245 -0.47 -5.15 24.18
C TYR A 245 -0.21 -6.64 23.99
N SER A 246 0.69 -6.97 23.06
CA SER A 246 1.24 -8.31 22.92
C SER A 246 2.75 -8.23 22.80
N GLY A 247 3.45 -8.79 23.76
CA GLY A 247 4.90 -8.95 23.71
C GLY A 247 5.36 -10.12 22.85
N MET A 248 4.43 -10.99 22.42
CA MET A 248 4.77 -12.20 21.64
C MET A 248 5.33 -11.82 20.26
N GLN A 249 6.45 -12.46 19.89
CA GLN A 249 7.10 -12.30 18.58
C GLN A 249 7.57 -10.87 18.27
N THR A 250 7.74 -10.00 19.25
CA THR A 250 8.19 -8.63 19.04
C THR A 250 9.54 -8.58 18.32
N GLY A 251 10.50 -9.41 18.73
CA GLY A 251 11.79 -9.47 18.07
C GLY A 251 11.75 -10.10 16.67
N ARG A 252 10.87 -11.10 16.44
CA ARG A 252 10.70 -11.73 15.12
C ARG A 252 10.04 -10.81 14.11
N ASP A 253 9.01 -10.09 14.55
CA ASP A 253 8.24 -9.20 13.69
C ASP A 253 8.83 -7.78 13.63
N GLU A 254 9.90 -7.54 14.42
CA GLU A 254 10.56 -6.24 14.58
C GLU A 254 9.53 -5.12 14.89
N CYS A 255 8.51 -5.43 15.69
CA CYS A 255 7.38 -4.56 15.93
C CYS A 255 6.77 -4.75 17.32
N ILE A 256 6.66 -3.68 18.10
CA ILE A 256 5.87 -3.65 19.35
C ILE A 256 4.39 -3.63 18.98
N ARG A 257 3.67 -4.72 19.26
CA ARG A 257 2.23 -4.80 19.02
C ARG A 257 1.46 -4.16 20.16
N ILE A 258 1.10 -2.90 20.01
CA ILE A 258 0.24 -2.14 20.90
C ILE A 258 -0.78 -1.36 20.11
N ALA A 259 -2.04 -1.36 20.54
CA ALA A 259 -3.11 -0.61 19.90
C ALA A 259 -4.04 0.02 20.92
N LEU A 260 -4.40 1.28 20.72
CA LEU A 260 -5.37 2.03 21.52
C LEU A 260 -6.77 1.83 20.95
N LEU A 261 -7.75 1.49 21.78
CA LEU A 261 -9.16 1.49 21.39
C LEU A 261 -9.71 2.91 21.47
N ASP A 262 -10.01 3.49 20.30
CA ASP A 262 -10.55 4.84 20.12
C ASP A 262 -12.08 4.88 19.97
N LYS A 263 -12.72 3.70 19.83
CA LYS A 263 -14.17 3.56 19.67
C LYS A 263 -14.89 3.44 21.02
N ASP A 264 -16.14 3.86 21.03
CA ASP A 264 -16.99 3.75 22.23
C ASP A 264 -17.44 2.30 22.50
N GLU A 265 -17.57 1.48 21.44
CA GLU A 265 -17.98 0.08 21.57
C GLU A 265 -16.81 -0.78 22.09
N PRO A 266 -17.00 -1.47 23.23
CA PRO A 266 -15.99 -2.39 23.74
C PRO A 266 -15.76 -3.58 22.79
N VAL A 267 -14.53 -4.06 22.77
CA VAL A 267 -14.16 -5.30 22.06
C VAL A 267 -13.58 -6.31 23.04
N ILE A 268 -13.51 -7.59 22.65
CA ILE A 268 -12.82 -8.59 23.46
C ILE A 268 -11.57 -9.12 22.74
N VAL A 269 -10.55 -9.43 23.53
CA VAL A 269 -9.28 -9.97 23.04
C VAL A 269 -8.93 -11.27 23.76
N SER A 270 -8.12 -12.10 23.12
CA SER A 270 -7.63 -13.35 23.71
C SER A 270 -6.96 -13.11 25.07
N PRO A 271 -7.04 -14.04 26.02
CA PRO A 271 -6.33 -13.99 27.29
C PRO A 271 -4.81 -13.77 27.19
N ALA A 272 -4.22 -14.10 26.04
CA ALA A 272 -2.80 -13.92 25.78
C ALA A 272 -2.36 -12.45 25.63
N TYR A 273 -3.30 -11.54 25.43
CA TYR A 273 -3.01 -10.10 25.40
C TYR A 273 -3.06 -9.50 26.82
N SER A 274 -2.23 -8.49 27.06
CA SER A 274 -2.38 -7.58 28.20
C SER A 274 -3.26 -6.40 27.80
N VAL A 275 -4.25 -6.07 28.62
CA VAL A 275 -5.05 -4.84 28.50
C VAL A 275 -4.48 -3.82 29.45
N LEU A 276 -4.11 -2.64 28.93
CA LEU A 276 -3.45 -1.60 29.71
C LEU A 276 -4.29 -0.32 29.69
N GLN A 277 -4.21 0.45 30.78
CA GLN A 277 -4.83 1.77 30.86
C GLN A 277 -3.89 2.77 31.52
N THR A 278 -4.12 4.06 31.34
CA THR A 278 -3.41 5.11 32.06
C THR A 278 -3.83 5.15 33.53
N LYS A 279 -2.85 5.28 34.44
CA LYS A 279 -3.09 5.39 35.89
C LYS A 279 -3.68 6.73 36.31
N ASN A 280 -3.39 7.77 35.51
CA ASN A 280 -3.81 9.15 35.76
C ASN A 280 -3.93 9.92 34.44
N ASP A 281 -4.30 11.18 34.53
CA ASP A 281 -4.50 12.07 33.36
C ASP A 281 -3.24 12.84 32.95
N ASP A 282 -2.06 12.57 33.50
CA ASP A 282 -0.83 13.31 33.17
C ASP A 282 -0.35 13.04 31.76
N ILE A 283 -0.70 11.87 31.22
CA ILE A 283 -0.35 11.48 29.87
C ILE A 283 -1.60 11.04 29.08
N MET A 284 -1.73 11.55 27.87
CA MET A 284 -2.83 11.22 26.96
C MET A 284 -2.61 9.85 26.33
N PRO A 285 -3.61 8.96 26.31
CA PRO A 285 -3.51 7.66 25.62
C PRO A 285 -3.10 7.79 24.16
N GLU A 286 -3.63 8.77 23.44
CA GLU A 286 -3.29 9.03 22.03
C GLU A 286 -1.83 9.43 21.85
N PHE A 287 -1.23 10.14 22.82
CA PHE A 287 0.20 10.47 22.80
C PHE A 287 1.05 9.21 22.96
N ILE A 288 0.67 8.28 23.83
CA ILE A 288 1.35 7.00 24.01
C ILE A 288 1.26 6.19 22.71
N GLN A 289 0.07 6.08 22.11
CA GLN A 289 -0.14 5.36 20.83
C GLN A 289 0.73 5.95 19.73
N MET A 290 0.73 7.28 19.58
CA MET A 290 1.57 7.98 18.60
C MET A 290 3.06 7.71 18.84
N TRP A 291 3.53 7.79 20.10
CA TRP A 291 4.92 7.54 20.45
C TRP A 291 5.36 6.13 20.06
N PHE A 292 4.57 5.10 20.39
CA PHE A 292 4.84 3.71 20.04
C PHE A 292 4.61 3.38 18.56
N SER A 293 4.01 4.28 17.78
CA SER A 293 3.88 4.11 16.32
C SER A 293 5.16 4.44 15.55
N ARG A 294 6.21 4.93 16.20
CA ARG A 294 7.51 5.25 15.60
C ARG A 294 8.35 3.98 15.38
N SER A 295 9.04 3.93 14.24
CA SER A 295 9.97 2.83 13.92
C SER A 295 11.15 2.74 14.92
N GLU A 296 11.52 3.86 15.56
CA GLU A 296 12.54 3.87 16.62
C GLU A 296 12.11 3.02 17.81
N MET A 297 10.82 3.06 18.18
CA MET A 297 10.28 2.26 19.29
C MET A 297 10.22 0.78 18.92
N ASP A 298 9.95 0.46 17.65
CA ASP A 298 9.98 -0.90 17.16
C ASP A 298 11.39 -1.50 17.22
N ARG A 299 12.41 -0.73 16.82
CA ARG A 299 13.82 -1.13 16.95
C ARG A 299 14.23 -1.31 18.42
N LEU A 300 13.75 -0.43 19.33
CA LEU A 300 13.98 -0.58 20.76
C LEU A 300 13.32 -1.85 21.30
N GLY A 301 12.08 -2.11 20.92
CA GLY A 301 11.37 -3.33 21.29
C GLY A 301 12.07 -4.60 20.83
N TRP A 302 12.56 -4.60 19.59
CA TRP A 302 13.40 -5.68 19.09
C TRP A 302 14.66 -5.90 19.94
N PHE A 303 15.40 -4.84 20.24
CA PHE A 303 16.61 -4.88 21.06
C PHE A 303 16.33 -5.39 22.49
N MET A 304 15.19 -5.02 23.09
CA MET A 304 14.80 -5.43 24.44
C MET A 304 14.11 -6.80 24.50
N SER A 305 13.79 -7.41 23.36
CA SER A 305 13.20 -8.74 23.32
C SER A 305 14.17 -9.82 23.82
N ASP A 306 13.62 -10.90 24.36
CA ASP A 306 14.42 -12.03 24.80
C ASP A 306 15.05 -12.78 23.60
N SER A 307 16.07 -13.58 23.87
CA SER A 307 16.75 -14.41 22.86
C SER A 307 16.05 -15.76 22.61
N SER A 308 14.80 -15.94 23.07
CA SER A 308 14.03 -17.14 22.82
C SER A 308 13.63 -17.27 21.33
N ILE A 309 13.26 -18.48 20.91
CA ILE A 309 12.76 -18.74 19.55
C ILE A 309 11.58 -17.84 19.19
N ARG A 310 10.81 -17.38 20.17
CA ARG A 310 9.64 -16.49 19.99
C ARG A 310 10.00 -15.02 20.06
N SER A 311 11.19 -14.67 20.58
CA SER A 311 11.69 -13.29 20.72
C SER A 311 10.63 -12.36 21.35
N ASN A 312 10.27 -12.66 22.58
CA ASN A 312 9.20 -11.93 23.28
C ASN A 312 9.75 -10.68 23.99
N LEU A 313 8.97 -9.61 23.97
CA LEU A 313 9.10 -8.48 24.86
C LEU A 313 8.06 -8.63 25.97
N ASP A 314 8.46 -9.16 27.15
CA ASP A 314 7.54 -9.32 28.26
C ASP A 314 7.05 -7.97 28.82
N LEU A 315 5.94 -8.01 29.57
CA LEU A 315 5.31 -6.79 30.06
C LEU A 315 6.21 -5.99 31.03
N GLN A 316 7.07 -6.68 31.80
CA GLN A 316 7.95 -5.99 32.75
C GLN A 316 9.02 -5.19 32.02
N ARG A 317 9.67 -5.77 31.01
CA ARG A 317 10.61 -5.05 30.15
C ARG A 317 9.93 -3.94 29.36
N PHE A 318 8.70 -4.15 28.89
CA PHE A 318 7.91 -3.10 28.26
C PHE A 318 7.68 -1.92 29.22
N TYR A 319 7.42 -2.17 30.49
CA TYR A 319 7.25 -1.13 31.52
C TYR A 319 8.53 -0.35 31.84
N GLU A 320 9.71 -0.91 31.57
CA GLU A 320 11.01 -0.24 31.74
C GLU A 320 11.33 0.75 30.61
N ILE A 321 10.61 0.72 29.49
CA ILE A 321 10.84 1.64 28.38
C ILE A 321 10.61 3.08 28.83
N LEU A 322 11.62 3.93 28.59
CA LEU A 322 11.55 5.33 28.92
C LEU A 322 11.01 6.16 27.75
N ILE A 323 9.94 6.90 27.98
CA ILE A 323 9.41 7.86 27.01
C ILE A 323 9.36 9.28 27.59
N PRO A 324 9.50 10.33 26.76
CA PRO A 324 9.35 11.70 27.25
C PRO A 324 7.88 12.00 27.54
N VAL A 325 7.62 12.68 28.63
CA VAL A 325 6.29 13.14 29.03
C VAL A 325 6.28 14.67 29.02
N PRO A 326 5.94 15.32 27.91
CA PRO A 326 5.79 16.77 27.84
C PRO A 326 4.53 17.24 28.59
N THR A 327 4.35 18.55 28.75
CA THR A 327 3.13 19.10 29.37
C THR A 327 1.88 18.71 28.56
N LYS A 328 0.73 18.66 29.21
CA LYS A 328 -0.54 18.23 28.61
C LYS A 328 -0.93 19.07 27.37
N GLU A 329 -0.64 20.38 27.40
CA GLU A 329 -0.86 21.27 26.27
C GLU A 329 -0.01 20.86 25.04
N LYS A 330 1.25 20.49 25.27
CA LYS A 330 2.15 20.03 24.20
C LYS A 330 1.75 18.66 23.68
N GLN A 331 1.31 17.76 24.56
CA GLN A 331 0.76 16.46 24.15
C GLN A 331 -0.46 16.67 23.28
N LYS A 332 -1.41 17.50 23.70
CA LYS A 332 -2.63 17.80 22.93
C LYS A 332 -2.29 18.38 21.55
N ALA A 333 -1.43 19.38 21.50
CA ALA A 333 -1.06 20.03 20.24
C ALA A 333 -0.49 19.04 19.20
N ILE A 334 0.38 18.12 19.62
CA ILE A 334 0.96 17.14 18.69
C ILE A 334 -0.03 16.01 18.35
N VAL A 335 -0.87 15.60 19.29
CA VAL A 335 -1.92 14.60 19.05
C VAL A 335 -2.93 15.14 18.02
N ASP A 336 -3.31 16.42 18.10
CA ASP A 336 -4.20 17.05 17.13
C ASP A 336 -3.59 17.01 15.72
N ILE A 337 -2.30 17.32 15.57
CA ILE A 337 -1.57 17.22 14.28
C ILE A 337 -1.51 15.76 13.79
N TYR A 338 -1.19 14.83 14.67
CA TYR A 338 -1.11 13.40 14.35
C TYR A 338 -2.47 12.84 13.92
N SER A 339 -3.55 13.26 14.56
CA SER A 339 -4.91 12.87 14.18
C SER A 339 -5.26 13.32 12.75
N VAL A 340 -4.88 14.55 12.38
CA VAL A 340 -5.02 15.05 11.01
C VAL A 340 -4.19 14.22 10.03
N TYR A 341 -2.96 13.85 10.39
CA TYR A 341 -2.11 12.97 9.57
C TYR A 341 -2.79 11.61 9.32
N ILE A 342 -3.34 10.96 10.36
CA ILE A 342 -4.02 9.66 10.23
C ILE A 342 -5.26 9.76 9.32
N ILE A 343 -6.08 10.81 9.50
CA ILE A 343 -7.26 11.04 8.67
C ILE A 343 -6.85 11.24 7.20
N ARG A 344 -5.86 12.10 6.94
CA ARG A 344 -5.37 12.37 5.60
C ARG A 344 -4.77 11.13 4.94
N ARG A 345 -4.04 10.31 5.69
CA ARG A 345 -3.52 9.03 5.21
C ARG A 345 -4.64 8.10 4.76
N GLY A 346 -5.70 8.00 5.56
CA GLY A 346 -6.88 7.21 5.18
C GLY A 346 -7.61 7.75 3.93
N ILE A 347 -7.64 9.07 3.74
CA ILE A 347 -8.17 9.68 2.52
C ILE A 347 -7.28 9.33 1.32
N ASN A 348 -5.95 9.46 1.45
CA ASN A 348 -5.00 9.14 0.38
C ASN A 348 -5.10 7.69 -0.08
N GLU A 349 -5.20 6.72 0.84
CA GLU A 349 -5.40 5.31 0.50
C GLU A 349 -6.73 5.07 -0.25
N ARG A 350 -7.79 5.75 0.15
CA ARG A 350 -9.06 5.69 -0.58
C ARG A 350 -8.98 6.31 -1.96
N LEU A 351 -8.31 7.46 -2.12
CA LEU A 351 -8.08 8.08 -3.42
C LEU A 351 -7.31 7.16 -4.36
N LYS A 352 -6.22 6.52 -3.89
CA LYS A 352 -5.45 5.53 -4.68
C LYS A 352 -6.34 4.40 -5.20
N THR A 353 -7.22 3.87 -4.36
CA THR A 353 -8.14 2.81 -4.76
C THR A 353 -9.17 3.31 -5.77
N GLN A 354 -9.80 4.47 -5.50
CA GLN A 354 -10.83 5.04 -6.36
C GLN A 354 -10.31 5.39 -7.76
N ILE A 355 -9.08 5.93 -7.87
CA ILE A 355 -8.47 6.24 -9.17
C ILE A 355 -8.32 4.98 -10.02
N LYS A 356 -7.91 3.84 -9.43
CA LYS A 356 -7.84 2.56 -10.17
C LYS A 356 -9.22 2.08 -10.63
N ASP A 357 -10.23 2.22 -9.78
CA ASP A 357 -11.59 1.77 -10.08
C ASP A 357 -12.30 2.66 -11.12
N LEU A 358 -11.77 3.85 -11.42
CA LEU A 358 -12.34 4.76 -12.41
C LEU A 358 -12.03 4.40 -13.85
N CYS A 359 -10.95 3.69 -14.14
CA CYS A 359 -10.56 3.36 -15.52
C CYS A 359 -11.70 2.73 -16.33
N PRO A 360 -12.46 1.74 -15.84
CA PRO A 360 -13.60 1.19 -16.58
C PRO A 360 -14.69 2.23 -16.87
N ILE A 361 -14.95 3.13 -15.93
CA ILE A 361 -15.96 4.18 -16.03
C ILE A 361 -15.53 5.21 -17.07
N LEU A 362 -14.25 5.62 -17.06
CA LEU A 362 -13.70 6.57 -18.02
C LEU A 362 -13.74 6.01 -19.45
N VAL A 363 -13.36 4.73 -19.64
CA VAL A 363 -13.43 4.07 -20.95
C VAL A 363 -14.88 3.99 -21.43
N LYS A 364 -15.82 3.57 -20.56
CA LYS A 364 -17.23 3.50 -20.91
C LYS A 364 -17.79 4.87 -21.29
N GLY A 365 -17.53 5.89 -20.47
CA GLY A 365 -17.97 7.27 -20.72
C GLY A 365 -17.43 7.84 -22.03
N ALA A 366 -16.14 7.58 -22.34
CA ALA A 366 -15.53 8.03 -23.60
C ALA A 366 -16.13 7.34 -24.83
N VAL A 367 -16.45 6.04 -24.73
CA VAL A 367 -17.11 5.31 -25.80
C VAL A 367 -18.54 5.83 -26.03
N GLU A 368 -19.33 5.99 -24.96
CA GLU A 368 -20.70 6.52 -25.04
C GLU A 368 -20.74 7.96 -25.59
N GLU A 369 -19.74 8.79 -25.25
CA GLU A 369 -19.63 10.14 -25.80
C GLU A 369 -19.27 10.11 -27.30
N GLY A 370 -18.32 9.24 -27.70
CA GLY A 370 -17.94 9.06 -29.08
C GLY A 370 -19.04 8.48 -29.98
N GLU A 371 -20.02 7.75 -29.42
CA GLU A 371 -21.21 7.29 -30.14
C GLU A 371 -22.20 8.42 -30.43
N ARG A 372 -22.18 9.51 -29.66
CA ARG A 372 -23.09 10.65 -29.79
C ARG A 372 -22.59 11.74 -30.74
N GLU A 373 -21.27 11.77 -30.99
CA GLU A 373 -20.62 12.67 -31.95
C GLU A 373 -20.62 12.08 -33.40
#